data_01bc123e7dbfbbef00222fca94bef389
#
_entry.id   01bc123e7dbfbbef00222fca94bef389
#
_cell.length_a   1.000
_cell.length_b   1.000
_cell.length_c   1.000
_cell.angle_alpha   90.00
_cell.angle_beta   90.00
_cell.angle_gamma   90.00
#
_symmetry.space_group_name_H-M   'P 1'
#
loop_
_entity.id
_entity.type
_entity.pdbx_description
1 polymer ?
#
loop_
_entity_poly.entity_id
_entity_poly.type
_entity_poly.pdbx_seq_one_letter_code
_entity_poly.pdbx_strand_id
1 'polypeptide(L)'
;MYVVAADSVVDSVGDLSATDAAREQLKETGSRIAEYEISSSTDGWQTDLPPNRLRCACAPLIAINQGRQLMVDGEIDAVVIQGREHLKSDFQGRKDERNRLMKIYGEGKCGILDGYEKLAQAFIAHHDISADDFRRTSEYIFENHWRVWQTQNPNAPRPADAWFNPVTPLFRGVDCANPSVDYDGCLVIVSDEVLHETDFGLKSYSQIAACDVQQLCPDDPEFVEQIVSYDHIATCFANACAEANIDFKSVFRSNQALLDIYSCYSVVPMGFLMATGFVENFAEIPAFAEEFPFTITGGLNLAKAPWNNTTVQTLASMFHALKSNQTPNIGGVHSIGALGYLQGFTILKEIPAYQ
;
A
#
# COMPACT_ATOMS: atom_id res chain seq x y z
N MET A 1 15.89 6.96 -9.70
CA MET A 1 15.87 5.84 -8.74
C MET A 1 15.16 4.65 -9.38
N TYR A 2 15.69 3.45 -9.16
CA TYR A 2 15.20 2.24 -9.81
C TYR A 2 15.11 1.10 -8.83
N VAL A 3 13.98 0.41 -8.80
CA VAL A 3 13.84 -0.84 -8.04
C VAL A 3 14.52 -1.94 -8.87
N VAL A 4 15.57 -2.53 -8.32
CA VAL A 4 16.34 -3.61 -8.97
C VAL A 4 15.98 -4.99 -8.43
N ALA A 5 15.49 -5.06 -7.19
CA ALA A 5 14.95 -6.28 -6.60
C ALA A 5 13.82 -5.95 -5.62
N ALA A 6 12.81 -6.79 -5.58
CA ALA A 6 11.68 -6.66 -4.66
C ALA A 6 11.10 -8.05 -4.39
N ASP A 7 11.22 -8.51 -3.16
CA ASP A 7 10.80 -9.86 -2.76
C ASP A 7 9.87 -9.83 -1.56
N SER A 8 9.05 -10.84 -1.45
CA SER A 8 8.14 -11.06 -0.32
C SER A 8 8.01 -12.54 0.01
N VAL A 9 7.94 -12.84 1.30
CA VAL A 9 7.54 -14.14 1.84
C VAL A 9 6.23 -13.94 2.58
N VAL A 10 5.17 -14.61 2.15
CA VAL A 10 3.83 -14.53 2.75
C VAL A 10 3.43 -15.92 3.21
N ASP A 11 3.19 -16.11 4.53
CA ASP A 11 2.86 -17.41 5.13
C ASP A 11 3.82 -18.54 4.68
N SER A 12 5.11 -18.26 4.63
CA SER A 12 6.20 -19.16 4.19
C SER A 12 6.20 -19.48 2.68
N VAL A 13 5.47 -18.72 1.86
CA VAL A 13 5.50 -18.82 0.40
C VAL A 13 6.26 -17.63 -0.17
N GLY A 14 7.22 -17.90 -1.08
CA GLY A 14 8.16 -16.93 -1.61
C GLY A 14 9.55 -17.08 -1.01
N ASP A 15 10.48 -16.22 -1.41
CA ASP A 15 11.84 -16.14 -0.87
C ASP A 15 12.36 -14.69 -1.01
N LEU A 16 13.52 -14.40 -0.43
CA LEU A 16 14.17 -13.09 -0.50
C LEU A 16 15.50 -13.15 -1.31
N SER A 17 15.69 -14.19 -2.09
CA SER A 17 16.97 -14.50 -2.75
C SER A 17 17.43 -13.41 -3.73
N ALA A 18 16.50 -12.79 -4.47
CA ALA A 18 16.86 -11.73 -5.42
C ALA A 18 17.27 -10.44 -4.69
N THR A 19 16.57 -10.07 -3.62
CA THR A 19 16.97 -8.91 -2.80
C THR A 19 18.24 -9.15 -2.03
N ASP A 20 18.50 -10.36 -1.53
CA ASP A 20 19.76 -10.71 -0.88
C ASP A 20 20.92 -10.65 -1.86
N ALA A 21 20.77 -11.19 -3.07
CA ALA A 21 21.79 -11.12 -4.12
C ALA A 21 22.09 -9.67 -4.53
N ALA A 22 21.08 -8.84 -4.71
CA ALA A 22 21.26 -7.42 -5.05
C ALA A 22 21.96 -6.65 -3.93
N ARG A 23 21.67 -6.94 -2.66
CA ARG A 23 22.35 -6.34 -1.51
C ARG A 23 23.84 -6.74 -1.43
N GLU A 24 24.15 -8.01 -1.64
CA GLU A 24 25.55 -8.46 -1.66
C GLU A 24 26.32 -7.80 -2.82
N GLN A 25 25.73 -7.70 -4.00
CA GLN A 25 26.35 -7.03 -5.13
C GLN A 25 26.64 -5.54 -4.84
N LEU A 26 25.72 -4.83 -4.18
CA LEU A 26 25.94 -3.44 -3.75
C LEU A 26 27.09 -3.33 -2.73
N LYS A 27 27.24 -4.28 -1.82
CA LYS A 27 28.37 -4.31 -0.89
C LYS A 27 29.69 -4.56 -1.59
N GLU A 28 29.73 -5.49 -2.56
CA GLU A 28 30.93 -5.81 -3.35
C GLU A 28 31.40 -4.61 -4.17
N THR A 29 30.49 -3.80 -4.68
CA THR A 29 30.81 -2.56 -5.41
C THR A 29 31.17 -1.39 -4.48
N GLY A 30 31.04 -1.56 -3.16
CA GLY A 30 31.32 -0.50 -2.19
C GLY A 30 30.28 0.62 -2.16
N SER A 31 29.07 0.36 -2.64
CA SER A 31 27.96 1.33 -2.65
C SER A 31 27.57 1.76 -1.25
N ARG A 32 27.28 3.04 -1.07
CA ARG A 32 26.77 3.61 0.19
C ARG A 32 25.30 3.37 0.28
N ILE A 33 24.85 2.59 1.26
CA ILE A 33 23.49 2.10 1.38
C ILE A 33 22.80 2.74 2.59
N ALA A 34 21.63 3.36 2.39
CA ALA A 34 20.70 3.66 3.49
C ALA A 34 19.76 2.47 3.68
N GLU A 35 19.75 1.91 4.88
CA GLU A 35 18.86 0.82 5.25
C GLU A 35 17.71 1.35 6.12
N TYR A 36 16.47 1.11 5.68
CA TYR A 36 15.26 1.44 6.41
C TYR A 36 14.54 0.15 6.82
N GLU A 37 14.14 0.10 8.08
CA GLU A 37 13.31 -0.95 8.63
C GLU A 37 11.88 -0.45 8.82
N ILE A 38 10.90 -1.18 8.29
CA ILE A 38 9.49 -0.93 8.60
C ILE A 38 9.17 -1.67 9.89
N SER A 39 8.85 -0.91 10.95
CA SER A 39 8.61 -1.46 12.27
C SER A 39 7.43 -2.43 12.28
N SER A 40 7.56 -3.52 13.05
CA SER A 40 6.42 -4.38 13.33
C SER A 40 5.39 -3.67 14.22
N SER A 41 4.13 -4.06 14.11
CA SER A 41 3.08 -3.63 15.05
C SER A 41 3.37 -4.07 16.49
N THR A 42 4.20 -5.12 16.67
CA THR A 42 4.65 -5.59 17.99
C THR A 42 5.52 -4.58 18.73
N ASP A 43 6.12 -3.62 18.03
CA ASP A 43 6.92 -2.54 18.65
C ASP A 43 6.08 -1.51 19.41
N GLY A 44 4.75 -1.58 19.27
CA GLY A 44 3.81 -0.64 19.86
C GLY A 44 3.73 0.68 19.09
N TRP A 45 2.52 1.18 18.90
CA TRP A 45 2.26 2.34 18.02
C TRP A 45 2.83 3.66 18.55
N GLN A 46 2.92 3.83 19.85
CA GLN A 46 3.37 5.06 20.52
C GLN A 46 4.86 5.04 20.93
N THR A 47 5.62 4.02 20.53
CA THR A 47 7.04 3.88 20.90
C THR A 47 7.91 4.77 20.02
N ASP A 48 8.90 5.44 20.60
CA ASP A 48 9.93 6.14 19.84
C ASP A 48 10.77 5.16 19.02
N LEU A 49 11.04 5.52 17.77
CA LEU A 49 11.82 4.69 16.86
C LEU A 49 13.12 5.40 16.46
N PRO A 50 14.21 4.65 16.19
CA PRO A 50 15.41 5.19 15.57
C PRO A 50 15.09 5.86 14.22
N PRO A 51 15.92 6.79 13.73
CA PRO A 51 15.64 7.54 12.49
C PRO A 51 15.45 6.68 11.23
N ASN A 52 16.10 5.51 11.17
CA ASN A 52 16.01 4.58 10.05
C ASN A 52 14.93 3.49 10.23
N ARG A 53 14.14 3.58 11.30
CA ARG A 53 13.02 2.68 11.57
C ARG A 53 11.72 3.46 11.49
N LEU A 54 10.87 3.11 10.54
CA LEU A 54 9.67 3.86 10.19
C LEU A 54 8.41 3.05 10.49
N ARG A 55 7.33 3.75 10.82
CA ARG A 55 6.05 3.13 11.21
C ARG A 55 4.94 3.55 10.26
N CYS A 56 3.91 2.72 10.17
CA CYS A 56 2.71 2.77 9.35
C CYS A 56 2.88 2.21 7.93
N ALA A 57 1.75 1.92 7.30
CA ALA A 57 1.80 1.34 5.94
C ALA A 57 2.34 2.32 4.89
N CYS A 58 2.28 3.65 5.13
CA CYS A 58 2.88 4.66 4.25
C CYS A 58 4.41 4.80 4.43
N ALA A 59 5.00 4.17 5.43
CA ALA A 59 6.43 4.26 5.75
C ALA A 59 7.37 3.91 4.59
N PRO A 60 7.10 2.92 3.72
CA PRO A 60 7.95 2.65 2.56
C PRO A 60 8.05 3.83 1.60
N LEU A 61 6.97 4.59 1.41
CA LEU A 61 6.98 5.79 0.55
C LEU A 61 7.76 6.94 1.21
N ILE A 62 7.71 7.06 2.54
CA ILE A 62 8.55 7.99 3.30
C ILE A 62 10.02 7.63 3.13
N ALA A 63 10.38 6.34 3.26
CA ALA A 63 11.75 5.86 3.05
C ALA A 63 12.26 6.16 1.62
N ILE A 64 11.40 5.97 0.61
CA ILE A 64 11.71 6.31 -0.79
C ILE A 64 12.04 7.82 -0.91
N ASN A 65 11.21 8.69 -0.34
CA ASN A 65 11.43 10.14 -0.41
C ASN A 65 12.68 10.59 0.35
N GLN A 66 12.93 10.05 1.54
CA GLN A 66 14.15 10.33 2.30
C GLN A 66 15.39 9.82 1.56
N GLY A 67 15.36 8.60 1.05
CA GLY A 67 16.44 8.03 0.27
C GLY A 67 16.71 8.79 -1.03
N ARG A 68 15.65 9.29 -1.69
CA ARG A 68 15.78 10.14 -2.87
C ARG A 68 16.54 11.41 -2.56
N GLN A 69 16.22 12.07 -1.45
CA GLN A 69 16.93 13.27 -1.03
C GLN A 69 18.41 12.99 -0.76
N LEU A 70 18.72 11.94 -0.02
CA LEU A 70 20.11 11.53 0.25
C LEU A 70 20.89 11.17 -1.03
N MET A 71 20.23 10.56 -2.03
CA MET A 71 20.86 10.30 -3.34
C MET A 71 21.14 11.60 -4.10
N VAL A 72 20.19 12.55 -4.11
CA VAL A 72 20.37 13.86 -4.75
C VAL A 72 21.51 14.66 -4.10
N ASP A 73 21.63 14.57 -2.78
CA ASP A 73 22.70 15.22 -2.00
C ASP A 73 24.05 14.48 -2.15
N GLY A 74 24.08 13.36 -2.87
CA GLY A 74 25.28 12.54 -3.09
C GLY A 74 25.78 11.83 -1.83
N GLU A 75 24.92 11.61 -0.84
CA GLU A 75 25.30 10.94 0.42
C GLU A 75 25.22 9.44 0.32
N ILE A 76 24.29 8.91 -0.47
CA ILE A 76 24.07 7.46 -0.69
C ILE A 76 23.91 7.11 -2.17
N ASP A 77 24.08 5.84 -2.46
CA ASP A 77 24.00 5.25 -3.81
C ASP A 77 22.81 4.29 -3.94
N ALA A 78 22.34 3.74 -2.81
CA ALA A 78 21.23 2.80 -2.77
C ALA A 78 20.41 2.93 -1.49
N VAL A 79 19.14 2.48 -1.57
CA VAL A 79 18.20 2.35 -0.46
C VAL A 79 17.75 0.91 -0.37
N VAL A 80 17.78 0.34 0.83
CA VAL A 80 17.17 -0.93 1.16
C VAL A 80 16.02 -0.68 2.13
N ILE A 81 14.82 -1.13 1.79
CA ILE A 81 13.64 -1.06 2.65
C ILE A 81 13.24 -2.49 2.97
N GLN A 82 13.27 -2.84 4.24
CA GLN A 82 12.92 -4.17 4.69
C GLN A 82 11.90 -4.13 5.82
N GLY A 83 11.09 -5.17 5.92
CA GLY A 83 10.15 -5.28 7.00
C GLY A 83 9.73 -6.70 7.29
N ARG A 84 9.40 -6.93 8.55
CA ARG A 84 8.93 -8.20 9.06
C ARG A 84 7.68 -7.98 9.92
N GLU A 85 6.64 -8.78 9.67
CA GLU A 85 5.37 -8.71 10.39
C GLU A 85 4.77 -10.11 10.54
N HIS A 86 5.05 -10.80 11.62
CA HIS A 86 4.61 -12.19 11.87
C HIS A 86 3.37 -12.23 12.76
N LEU A 87 2.29 -11.59 12.33
CA LEU A 87 1.06 -11.42 13.09
C LEU A 87 0.29 -12.72 13.37
N LYS A 88 0.55 -13.75 12.59
CA LYS A 88 -0.10 -15.05 12.76
C LYS A 88 0.66 -15.91 13.78
N SER A 89 1.97 -16.08 13.60
CA SER A 89 2.78 -16.95 14.48
C SER A 89 3.11 -16.28 15.81
N ASP A 90 3.45 -14.99 15.81
CA ASP A 90 3.82 -14.25 17.02
C ASP A 90 2.65 -14.14 18.03
N PHE A 91 1.40 -14.15 17.53
CA PHE A 91 0.21 -14.09 18.39
C PHE A 91 -0.56 -15.39 18.51
N GLN A 92 0.03 -16.50 18.07
CA GLN A 92 -0.61 -17.81 18.25
C GLN A 92 -0.84 -18.11 19.74
N GLY A 93 -2.09 -18.29 20.12
CA GLY A 93 -2.49 -18.49 21.53
C GLY A 93 -2.46 -17.22 22.41
N ARG A 94 -2.11 -16.05 21.87
CA ARG A 94 -2.00 -14.77 22.60
C ARG A 94 -3.02 -13.72 22.12
N LYS A 95 -4.29 -14.13 21.98
CA LYS A 95 -5.36 -13.28 21.43
C LYS A 95 -5.53 -11.95 22.20
N ASP A 96 -5.43 -11.97 23.53
CA ASP A 96 -5.62 -10.76 24.34
C ASP A 96 -4.47 -9.78 24.18
N GLU A 97 -3.25 -10.26 23.96
CA GLU A 97 -2.10 -9.43 23.66
C GLU A 97 -2.24 -8.77 22.29
N ARG A 98 -2.63 -9.56 21.28
CA ARG A 98 -2.96 -9.02 19.95
C ARG A 98 -4.03 -7.95 20.03
N ASN A 99 -5.13 -8.20 20.75
CA ASN A 99 -6.22 -7.22 20.90
C ASN A 99 -5.77 -5.93 21.59
N ARG A 100 -4.81 -6.00 22.53
CA ARG A 100 -4.22 -4.81 23.15
C ARG A 100 -3.38 -4.00 22.17
N LEU A 101 -2.56 -4.66 21.35
CA LEU A 101 -1.74 -4.00 20.34
C LEU A 101 -2.60 -3.34 19.23
N MET A 102 -3.76 -3.93 18.91
CA MET A 102 -4.70 -3.34 17.96
C MET A 102 -5.36 -2.05 18.47
N LYS A 103 -5.24 -1.72 19.78
CA LYS A 103 -5.64 -0.43 20.35
C LYS A 103 -4.54 0.62 20.17
N ILE A 104 -4.20 0.92 18.93
CA ILE A 104 -3.05 1.75 18.56
C ILE A 104 -3.06 3.15 19.19
N TYR A 105 -4.23 3.70 19.51
CA TYR A 105 -4.40 5.02 20.11
C TYR A 105 -4.38 5.01 21.65
N GLY A 106 -4.19 3.85 22.27
CA GLY A 106 -4.10 3.69 23.73
C GLY A 106 -5.41 3.42 24.44
N GLU A 107 -5.32 3.28 25.78
CA GLU A 107 -6.50 3.04 26.61
C GLU A 107 -7.43 4.26 26.64
N GLY A 108 -8.73 4.01 26.56
CA GLY A 108 -9.77 5.06 26.56
C GLY A 108 -10.05 5.69 25.20
N LYS A 109 -9.23 5.42 24.19
CA LYS A 109 -9.49 5.81 22.79
C LYS A 109 -10.09 4.63 22.00
N CYS A 110 -10.69 4.95 20.85
CA CYS A 110 -11.26 3.91 19.99
C CYS A 110 -10.16 3.02 19.40
N GLY A 111 -10.50 1.75 19.12
CA GLY A 111 -9.67 0.86 18.33
C GLY A 111 -9.68 1.26 16.84
N ILE A 112 -8.84 0.59 16.05
CA ILE A 112 -8.74 0.90 14.62
C ILE A 112 -10.06 0.66 13.87
N LEU A 113 -10.79 -0.41 14.22
CA LEU A 113 -12.09 -0.72 13.62
C LEU A 113 -13.13 0.37 13.93
N ASP A 114 -13.20 0.81 15.20
CA ASP A 114 -14.12 1.87 15.61
C ASP A 114 -13.73 3.22 14.99
N GLY A 115 -12.43 3.46 14.80
CA GLY A 115 -11.92 4.64 14.11
C GLY A 115 -12.37 4.68 12.65
N TYR A 116 -12.29 3.56 11.94
CA TYR A 116 -12.79 3.48 10.56
C TYR A 116 -14.31 3.53 10.46
N GLU A 117 -15.03 2.98 11.45
CA GLU A 117 -16.49 3.16 11.52
C GLU A 117 -16.86 4.65 11.65
N LYS A 118 -16.16 5.41 12.52
CA LYS A 118 -16.35 6.87 12.64
C LYS A 118 -16.00 7.60 11.34
N LEU A 119 -14.88 7.23 10.70
CA LEU A 119 -14.50 7.81 9.42
C LEU A 119 -15.55 7.55 8.33
N ALA A 120 -16.10 6.33 8.28
CA ALA A 120 -17.15 5.99 7.33
C ALA A 120 -18.45 6.75 7.61
N GLN A 121 -18.83 6.95 8.89
CA GLN A 121 -19.98 7.78 9.28
C GLN A 121 -19.77 9.24 8.87
N ALA A 122 -18.60 9.80 9.11
CA ALA A 122 -18.25 11.15 8.68
C ALA A 122 -18.24 11.27 7.14
N PHE A 123 -17.74 10.26 6.43
CA PHE A 123 -17.76 10.19 4.96
C PHE A 123 -19.19 10.19 4.41
N ILE A 124 -20.09 9.40 5.00
CA ILE A 124 -21.52 9.36 4.65
C ILE A 124 -22.16 10.74 4.83
N ALA A 125 -21.89 11.39 5.97
CA ALA A 125 -22.41 12.73 6.24
C ALA A 125 -21.82 13.79 5.30
N HIS A 126 -20.52 13.75 5.03
CA HIS A 126 -19.80 14.70 4.18
C HIS A 126 -20.30 14.67 2.73
N HIS A 127 -20.61 13.48 2.20
CA HIS A 127 -21.05 13.30 0.83
C HIS A 127 -22.57 13.21 0.66
N ASP A 128 -23.34 13.39 1.74
CA ASP A 128 -24.81 13.33 1.75
C ASP A 128 -25.36 12.04 1.11
N ILE A 129 -24.77 10.90 1.48
CA ILE A 129 -25.16 9.57 1.00
C ILE A 129 -25.85 8.77 2.11
N SER A 130 -26.61 7.75 1.73
CA SER A 130 -27.23 6.87 2.73
C SER A 130 -26.24 5.76 3.19
N ALA A 131 -26.46 5.26 4.41
CA ALA A 131 -25.71 4.08 4.90
C ALA A 131 -25.96 2.84 4.04
N ASP A 132 -27.14 2.73 3.40
CA ASP A 132 -27.47 1.63 2.49
C ASP A 132 -26.68 1.73 1.18
N ASP A 133 -26.54 2.94 0.62
CA ASP A 133 -25.71 3.16 -0.57
C ASP A 133 -24.23 2.89 -0.29
N PHE A 134 -23.75 3.31 0.90
CA PHE A 134 -22.39 2.99 1.34
C PHE A 134 -22.15 1.48 1.40
N ARG A 135 -23.05 0.73 2.07
CA ARG A 135 -22.94 -0.75 2.17
C ARG A 135 -23.01 -1.41 0.81
N ARG A 136 -23.92 -0.98 -0.06
CA ARG A 136 -24.02 -1.49 -1.43
C ARG A 136 -22.74 -1.23 -2.24
N THR A 137 -22.17 -0.04 -2.13
CA THR A 137 -20.89 0.29 -2.79
C THR A 137 -19.73 -0.56 -2.27
N SER A 138 -19.72 -0.88 -0.96
CA SER A 138 -18.74 -1.82 -0.39
C SER A 138 -18.84 -3.22 -1.02
N GLU A 139 -20.04 -3.66 -1.42
CA GLU A 139 -20.21 -4.94 -2.14
C GLU A 139 -19.52 -4.92 -3.50
N TYR A 140 -19.66 -3.84 -4.27
CA TYR A 140 -18.98 -3.68 -5.55
C TYR A 140 -17.45 -3.62 -5.41
N ILE A 141 -16.95 -2.98 -4.36
CA ILE A 141 -15.51 -2.95 -4.06
C ILE A 141 -15.02 -4.37 -3.75
N PHE A 142 -15.73 -5.12 -2.92
CA PHE A 142 -15.37 -6.52 -2.63
C PHE A 142 -15.39 -7.38 -3.90
N GLU A 143 -16.39 -7.26 -4.76
CA GLU A 143 -16.47 -8.03 -6.02
C GLU A 143 -15.33 -7.66 -7.00
N ASN A 144 -14.89 -6.40 -7.02
CA ASN A 144 -13.71 -5.97 -7.75
C ASN A 144 -12.45 -6.70 -7.25
N HIS A 145 -12.23 -6.70 -5.94
CA HIS A 145 -11.13 -7.39 -5.30
C HIS A 145 -11.19 -8.91 -5.53
N TRP A 146 -12.36 -9.51 -5.37
CA TRP A 146 -12.56 -10.93 -5.59
C TRP A 146 -12.24 -11.36 -7.03
N ARG A 147 -12.68 -10.60 -8.01
CA ARG A 147 -12.42 -10.86 -9.43
C ARG A 147 -10.92 -10.91 -9.72
N VAL A 148 -10.15 -9.95 -9.20
CA VAL A 148 -8.69 -9.91 -9.34
C VAL A 148 -8.04 -11.09 -8.61
N TRP A 149 -8.41 -11.31 -7.35
CA TRP A 149 -7.89 -12.41 -6.55
C TRP A 149 -8.12 -13.77 -7.21
N GLN A 150 -9.33 -14.01 -7.71
CA GLN A 150 -9.69 -15.28 -8.37
C GLN A 150 -8.89 -15.53 -9.65
N THR A 151 -8.56 -14.48 -10.40
CA THR A 151 -7.70 -14.59 -11.59
C THR A 151 -6.32 -15.15 -11.24
N GLN A 152 -5.75 -14.71 -10.12
CA GLN A 152 -4.46 -15.17 -9.64
C GLN A 152 -4.53 -16.49 -8.86
N ASN A 153 -5.67 -16.78 -8.26
CA ASN A 153 -5.92 -17.92 -7.41
C ASN A 153 -7.18 -18.69 -7.88
N PRO A 154 -7.17 -19.32 -9.07
CA PRO A 154 -8.39 -19.84 -9.70
C PRO A 154 -9.07 -20.98 -8.90
N ASN A 155 -8.33 -21.64 -8.02
CA ASN A 155 -8.84 -22.71 -7.16
C ASN A 155 -9.16 -22.23 -5.72
N ALA A 156 -8.97 -20.95 -5.41
CA ALA A 156 -9.27 -20.43 -4.07
C ALA A 156 -10.80 -20.42 -3.87
N PRO A 157 -11.30 -20.93 -2.75
CA PRO A 157 -12.72 -20.81 -2.43
C PRO A 157 -13.06 -19.35 -2.10
N ARG A 158 -14.29 -18.95 -2.38
CA ARG A 158 -14.84 -17.70 -1.88
C ARG A 158 -14.79 -17.69 -0.34
N PRO A 159 -14.57 -16.54 0.32
CA PRO A 159 -14.64 -16.46 1.76
C PRO A 159 -15.91 -17.10 2.32
N ALA A 160 -15.78 -17.78 3.48
CA ALA A 160 -16.92 -18.42 4.12
C ALA A 160 -18.00 -17.40 4.50
N ASP A 161 -19.27 -17.80 4.53
CA ASP A 161 -20.42 -16.94 4.79
C ASP A 161 -20.29 -16.08 6.05
N ALA A 162 -19.60 -16.58 7.08
CA ALA A 162 -19.36 -15.82 8.29
C ALA A 162 -18.59 -14.52 8.07
N TRP A 163 -17.76 -14.42 7.03
CA TRP A 163 -17.03 -13.21 6.68
C TRP A 163 -17.92 -12.12 6.07
N PHE A 164 -19.09 -12.49 5.55
CA PHE A 164 -20.07 -11.54 5.02
C PHE A 164 -21.02 -11.00 6.11
N ASN A 165 -20.92 -11.48 7.35
CA ASN A 165 -21.66 -10.92 8.46
C ASN A 165 -21.10 -9.53 8.85
N PRO A 166 -21.98 -8.59 9.28
CA PRO A 166 -21.55 -7.31 9.81
C PRO A 166 -20.65 -7.49 11.05
N VAL A 167 -19.52 -6.79 11.07
CA VAL A 167 -18.63 -6.64 12.23
C VAL A 167 -18.83 -5.28 12.90
N THR A 168 -19.36 -4.31 12.15
CA THR A 168 -19.88 -3.02 12.60
C THR A 168 -21.15 -2.70 11.82
N PRO A 169 -21.87 -1.60 12.12
CA PRO A 169 -23.03 -1.17 11.33
C PRO A 169 -22.75 -0.95 9.84
N LEU A 170 -21.52 -0.55 9.47
CA LEU A 170 -21.17 -0.22 8.08
C LEU A 170 -20.26 -1.23 7.39
N PHE A 171 -19.52 -2.07 8.13
CA PHE A 171 -18.57 -3.00 7.56
C PHE A 171 -18.91 -4.45 7.83
N ARG A 172 -18.76 -5.29 6.80
CA ARG A 172 -18.71 -6.75 6.92
C ARG A 172 -17.25 -7.19 7.16
N GLY A 173 -17.03 -8.41 7.59
CA GLY A 173 -15.67 -8.94 7.73
C GLY A 173 -14.84 -8.86 6.44
N VAL A 174 -15.46 -9.08 5.27
CA VAL A 174 -14.82 -8.99 3.95
C VAL A 174 -14.45 -7.56 3.54
N ASP A 175 -15.04 -6.54 4.16
CA ASP A 175 -14.76 -5.13 3.89
C ASP A 175 -13.57 -4.61 4.70
N CYS A 176 -13.01 -5.44 5.59
CA CYS A 176 -11.91 -5.12 6.48
C CYS A 176 -10.64 -5.86 6.06
N ALA A 177 -9.47 -5.26 6.29
CA ALA A 177 -8.19 -5.93 6.11
C ALA A 177 -8.07 -7.18 6.98
N ASN A 178 -7.40 -8.21 6.47
CA ASN A 178 -7.12 -9.44 7.20
C ASN A 178 -5.65 -9.48 7.65
N PRO A 179 -5.35 -9.15 8.92
CA PRO A 179 -3.99 -9.14 9.43
C PRO A 179 -3.50 -10.52 9.92
N SER A 180 -4.17 -11.62 9.55
CA SER A 180 -3.75 -12.98 9.93
C SER A 180 -2.71 -13.51 8.94
N VAL A 181 -1.47 -13.00 9.03
CA VAL A 181 -0.39 -13.27 8.09
C VAL A 181 0.95 -13.27 8.81
N ASP A 182 1.90 -14.06 8.30
CA ASP A 182 3.33 -13.93 8.56
C ASP A 182 3.98 -13.41 7.27
N TYR A 183 4.70 -12.30 7.39
CA TYR A 183 5.26 -11.56 6.26
C TYR A 183 6.70 -11.15 6.51
N ASP A 184 7.56 -11.38 5.51
CA ASP A 184 8.87 -10.78 5.37
C ASP A 184 8.96 -10.16 3.97
N GLY A 185 9.55 -8.98 3.84
CA GLY A 185 9.69 -8.31 2.55
C GLY A 185 10.90 -7.40 2.48
N CYS A 186 11.40 -7.22 1.27
CA CYS A 186 12.55 -6.36 1.00
C CYS A 186 12.44 -5.72 -0.38
N LEU A 187 12.86 -4.46 -0.48
CA LEU A 187 13.02 -3.70 -1.70
C LEU A 187 14.45 -3.19 -1.77
N VAL A 188 15.10 -3.30 -2.92
CA VAL A 188 16.42 -2.74 -3.21
C VAL A 188 16.27 -1.71 -4.33
N ILE A 189 16.62 -0.46 -4.02
CA ILE A 189 16.45 0.69 -4.88
C ILE A 189 17.80 1.34 -5.06
N VAL A 190 18.20 1.65 -6.30
CA VAL A 190 19.50 2.22 -6.63
C VAL A 190 19.36 3.57 -7.36
N SER A 191 20.44 4.34 -7.34
CA SER A 191 20.60 5.54 -8.15
C SER A 191 20.75 5.19 -9.64
N ASP A 192 20.65 6.19 -10.50
CA ASP A 192 20.90 6.05 -11.92
C ASP A 192 22.36 5.65 -12.20
N GLU A 193 23.30 6.21 -11.45
CA GLU A 193 24.72 5.92 -11.56
C GLU A 193 25.03 4.44 -11.26
N VAL A 194 24.55 3.92 -10.13
CA VAL A 194 24.73 2.50 -9.76
C VAL A 194 24.08 1.59 -10.79
N LEU A 195 22.91 1.97 -11.33
CA LEU A 195 22.22 1.17 -12.34
C LEU A 195 23.07 1.01 -13.62
N HIS A 196 23.84 2.04 -14.01
CA HIS A 196 24.72 1.98 -15.17
C HIS A 196 26.02 1.24 -14.92
N GLU A 197 26.51 1.25 -13.68
CA GLU A 197 27.81 0.66 -13.31
C GLU A 197 27.70 -0.80 -12.86
N THR A 198 26.48 -1.26 -12.52
CA THR A 198 26.24 -2.57 -11.92
C THR A 198 25.27 -3.39 -12.76
N ASP A 199 25.70 -4.56 -13.24
CA ASP A 199 24.81 -5.50 -13.92
C ASP A 199 24.03 -6.35 -12.92
N PHE A 200 22.78 -6.03 -12.70
CA PHE A 200 21.85 -6.82 -11.88
C PHE A 200 21.24 -8.02 -12.63
N GLY A 201 21.63 -8.27 -13.87
CA GLY A 201 21.12 -9.38 -14.69
C GLY A 201 19.64 -9.22 -15.09
N LEU A 202 19.10 -8.01 -15.04
CA LEU A 202 17.70 -7.72 -15.34
C LEU A 202 17.51 -7.30 -16.78
N LYS A 203 16.38 -7.71 -17.39
CA LYS A 203 15.98 -7.30 -18.74
C LYS A 203 15.30 -5.93 -18.77
N SER A 204 14.79 -5.50 -17.63
CA SER A 204 14.10 -4.23 -17.44
C SER A 204 14.17 -3.81 -15.98
N TYR A 205 13.98 -2.52 -15.73
CA TYR A 205 14.05 -1.90 -14.42
C TYR A 205 12.75 -1.13 -14.12
N SER A 206 12.29 -1.19 -12.87
CA SER A 206 11.14 -0.39 -12.45
C SER A 206 11.62 0.95 -11.91
N GLN A 207 11.56 1.99 -12.73
CA GLN A 207 11.83 3.36 -12.33
C GLN A 207 10.76 3.85 -11.35
N ILE A 208 11.16 4.44 -10.23
CA ILE A 208 10.25 5.24 -9.38
C ILE A 208 10.17 6.61 -10.07
N ALA A 209 9.15 6.77 -10.93
CA ALA A 209 8.93 7.96 -11.73
C ALA A 209 8.46 9.14 -10.87
N ALA A 210 7.68 8.85 -9.83
CA ALA A 210 7.24 9.83 -8.84
C ALA A 210 6.91 9.16 -7.50
N CYS A 211 7.04 9.91 -6.43
CA CYS A 211 6.56 9.50 -5.10
C CYS A 211 6.26 10.75 -4.29
N ASP A 212 5.01 10.92 -3.84
CA ASP A 212 4.63 11.99 -2.94
C ASP A 212 3.89 11.44 -1.71
N VAL A 213 4.08 12.10 -0.59
CA VAL A 213 3.46 11.75 0.70
C VAL A 213 3.02 13.03 1.37
N GLN A 214 1.75 13.11 1.75
CA GLN A 214 1.14 14.27 2.37
C GLN A 214 0.50 13.91 3.71
N GLN A 215 0.79 14.71 4.74
CA GLN A 215 0.16 14.62 6.04
C GLN A 215 -0.85 15.75 6.21
N LEU A 216 -2.10 15.41 6.56
CA LEU A 216 -3.18 16.39 6.73
C LEU A 216 -3.28 16.91 8.17
N CYS A 217 -3.17 16.00 9.13
CA CYS A 217 -3.42 16.27 10.55
C CYS A 217 -2.55 15.34 11.42
N PRO A 218 -2.52 15.51 12.75
CA PRO A 218 -1.96 14.52 13.66
C PRO A 218 -2.64 13.15 13.56
N ASP A 219 -1.90 12.08 13.91
CA ASP A 219 -2.44 10.72 13.98
C ASP A 219 -3.29 10.55 15.26
N ASP A 220 -4.54 10.94 15.18
CA ASP A 220 -5.50 10.79 16.28
C ASP A 220 -6.93 10.63 15.71
N PRO A 221 -7.75 9.72 16.25
CA PRO A 221 -9.14 9.53 15.81
C PRO A 221 -10.06 10.73 16.04
N GLU A 222 -9.61 11.77 16.72
CA GLU A 222 -10.33 13.04 16.85
C GLU A 222 -10.37 13.84 15.54
N PHE A 223 -9.45 13.54 14.59
CA PHE A 223 -9.31 14.26 13.32
C PHE A 223 -10.08 13.63 12.15
N VAL A 224 -10.94 12.63 12.38
CA VAL A 224 -11.67 11.95 11.27
C VAL A 224 -12.50 12.90 10.42
N GLU A 225 -13.05 13.97 11.00
CA GLU A 225 -13.78 15.00 10.28
C GLU A 225 -12.92 15.84 9.31
N GLN A 226 -11.60 15.87 9.53
CA GLN A 226 -10.66 16.49 8.60
C GLN A 226 -10.21 15.48 7.54
N ILE A 227 -9.97 14.24 7.94
CA ILE A 227 -9.51 13.17 7.05
C ILE A 227 -10.52 12.90 5.94
N VAL A 228 -11.82 13.03 6.21
CA VAL A 228 -12.91 12.70 5.30
C VAL A 228 -12.90 13.49 3.99
N SER A 229 -12.26 14.66 3.94
CA SER A 229 -12.10 15.44 2.71
C SER A 229 -11.16 14.75 1.70
N TYR A 230 -10.23 13.94 2.20
CA TYR A 230 -9.17 13.32 1.40
C TYR A 230 -8.33 14.31 0.55
N ASP A 231 -8.30 15.60 0.91
CA ASP A 231 -7.59 16.66 0.16
C ASP A 231 -6.09 16.35 0.02
N HIS A 232 -5.50 15.72 1.02
CA HIS A 232 -4.08 15.36 1.01
C HIS A 232 -3.76 14.28 -0.01
N ILE A 233 -4.64 13.30 -0.26
CA ILE A 233 -4.40 12.34 -1.36
C ILE A 233 -4.67 12.96 -2.72
N ALA A 234 -5.63 13.87 -2.84
CA ALA A 234 -5.83 14.63 -4.08
C ALA A 234 -4.55 15.40 -4.45
N THR A 235 -3.95 16.09 -3.48
CA THR A 235 -2.69 16.82 -3.63
C THR A 235 -1.54 15.86 -3.97
N CYS A 236 -1.40 14.78 -3.21
CA CYS A 236 -0.36 13.77 -3.39
C CYS A 236 -0.42 13.13 -4.79
N PHE A 237 -1.60 12.73 -5.22
CA PHE A 237 -1.84 12.16 -6.55
C PHE A 237 -1.51 13.17 -7.66
N ALA A 238 -1.94 14.43 -7.53
CA ALA A 238 -1.66 15.47 -8.51
C ALA A 238 -0.15 15.76 -8.61
N ASN A 239 0.55 15.85 -7.47
CA ASN A 239 2.00 16.05 -7.43
C ASN A 239 2.74 14.90 -8.10
N ALA A 240 2.38 13.65 -7.79
CA ALA A 240 3.00 12.47 -8.39
C ALA A 240 2.76 12.42 -9.91
N CYS A 241 1.55 12.73 -10.37
CA CYS A 241 1.25 12.82 -11.80
C CYS A 241 2.08 13.90 -12.51
N ALA A 242 2.22 15.07 -11.88
CA ALA A 242 3.01 16.19 -12.40
C ALA A 242 4.51 15.84 -12.45
N GLU A 243 5.07 15.27 -11.38
CA GLU A 243 6.48 14.84 -11.30
C GLU A 243 6.79 13.78 -12.37
N ALA A 244 5.93 12.77 -12.53
CA ALA A 244 6.09 11.72 -13.53
C ALA A 244 5.80 12.22 -14.97
N ASN A 245 5.20 13.40 -15.13
CA ASN A 245 4.66 13.91 -16.39
C ASN A 245 3.70 12.93 -17.08
N ILE A 246 2.74 12.38 -16.30
CA ILE A 246 1.79 11.35 -16.73
C ILE A 246 0.37 11.78 -16.32
N ASP A 247 -0.57 11.79 -17.27
CA ASP A 247 -1.99 11.77 -16.94
C ASP A 247 -2.40 10.33 -16.55
N PHE A 248 -2.14 10.00 -15.28
CA PHE A 248 -2.32 8.64 -14.80
C PHE A 248 -3.77 8.14 -14.96
N LYS A 249 -4.77 9.01 -14.78
CA LYS A 249 -6.19 8.64 -14.96
C LYS A 249 -6.49 8.20 -16.38
N SER A 250 -6.05 8.98 -17.37
CA SER A 250 -6.26 8.66 -18.79
C SER A 250 -5.53 7.39 -19.19
N VAL A 251 -4.29 7.21 -18.71
CA VAL A 251 -3.48 6.01 -19.00
C VAL A 251 -4.12 4.76 -18.34
N PHE A 252 -4.61 4.89 -17.10
CA PHE A 252 -5.31 3.81 -16.43
C PHE A 252 -6.63 3.43 -17.12
N ARG A 253 -7.48 4.42 -17.48
CA ARG A 253 -8.75 4.16 -18.17
C ARG A 253 -8.57 3.56 -19.57
N SER A 254 -7.42 3.77 -20.20
CA SER A 254 -7.06 3.11 -21.47
C SER A 254 -6.41 1.71 -21.29
N ASN A 255 -6.41 1.17 -20.08
CA ASN A 255 -5.79 -0.11 -19.73
C ASN A 255 -4.27 -0.15 -19.98
N GLN A 256 -3.59 1.00 -19.89
CA GLN A 256 -2.14 1.14 -20.06
C GLN A 256 -1.40 1.36 -18.73
N ALA A 257 -2.10 1.35 -17.61
CA ALA A 257 -1.53 1.37 -16.27
C ALA A 257 -2.21 0.37 -15.35
N LEU A 258 -1.48 -0.11 -14.35
CA LEU A 258 -1.98 -0.85 -13.21
C LEU A 258 -2.20 0.11 -12.04
N LEU A 259 -3.16 -0.17 -11.19
CA LEU A 259 -3.44 0.60 -9.98
C LEU A 259 -3.67 -0.35 -8.81
N ASP A 260 -3.04 -0.07 -7.67
CA ASP A 260 -3.38 -0.70 -6.40
C ASP A 260 -3.75 0.36 -5.38
N ILE A 261 -5.03 0.42 -5.02
CA ILE A 261 -5.55 1.31 -4.00
C ILE A 261 -5.52 0.58 -2.66
N TYR A 262 -4.93 1.19 -1.64
CA TYR A 262 -4.95 0.67 -0.29
C TYR A 262 -6.38 0.44 0.20
N SER A 263 -6.70 -0.76 0.67
CA SER A 263 -8.09 -1.20 0.90
C SER A 263 -8.30 -1.86 2.26
N CYS A 264 -7.73 -1.26 3.32
CA CYS A 264 -7.92 -1.81 4.67
C CYS A 264 -9.37 -1.78 5.14
N TYR A 265 -10.15 -0.79 4.68
CA TYR A 265 -11.60 -0.68 4.84
C TYR A 265 -12.17 -0.06 3.57
N SER A 266 -13.41 -0.41 3.22
CA SER A 266 -14.01 0.01 1.95
C SER A 266 -14.15 1.52 1.78
N VAL A 267 -14.20 2.30 2.86
CA VAL A 267 -14.22 3.78 2.80
C VAL A 267 -12.95 4.36 2.17
N VAL A 268 -11.80 3.67 2.29
CA VAL A 268 -10.52 4.17 1.76
C VAL A 268 -10.50 4.21 0.23
N PRO A 269 -10.81 3.13 -0.50
CA PRO A 269 -10.90 3.22 -1.95
C PRO A 269 -12.03 4.15 -2.42
N MET A 270 -13.14 4.27 -1.69
CA MET A 270 -14.18 5.26 -2.01
C MET A 270 -13.64 6.69 -1.98
N GLY A 271 -12.97 7.05 -0.87
CA GLY A 271 -12.35 8.37 -0.71
C GLY A 271 -11.27 8.64 -1.75
N PHE A 272 -10.40 7.65 -2.03
CA PHE A 272 -9.38 7.78 -3.07
C PHE A 272 -9.99 8.07 -4.45
N LEU A 273 -10.95 7.26 -4.90
CA LEU A 273 -11.55 7.39 -6.23
C LEU A 273 -12.22 8.75 -6.43
N MET A 274 -12.90 9.26 -5.41
CA MET A 274 -13.55 10.57 -5.45
C MET A 274 -12.53 11.71 -5.41
N ALA A 275 -11.64 11.71 -4.43
CA ALA A 275 -10.69 12.80 -4.22
C ALA A 275 -9.69 12.97 -5.38
N THR A 276 -9.27 11.88 -6.02
CA THR A 276 -8.36 11.91 -7.16
C THR A 276 -9.08 12.11 -8.51
N GLY A 277 -10.43 12.14 -8.51
CA GLY A 277 -11.25 12.36 -9.70
C GLY A 277 -11.26 11.19 -10.68
N PHE A 278 -11.10 9.96 -10.20
CA PHE A 278 -11.41 8.76 -10.99
C PHE A 278 -12.92 8.64 -11.21
N VAL A 279 -13.72 9.15 -10.29
CA VAL A 279 -15.17 9.32 -10.41
C VAL A 279 -15.54 10.76 -10.05
N GLU A 280 -16.61 11.31 -10.63
CA GLU A 280 -17.07 12.66 -10.35
C GLU A 280 -17.94 12.72 -9.08
N ASN A 281 -18.63 11.62 -8.78
CA ASN A 281 -19.51 11.53 -7.61
C ASN A 281 -19.59 10.08 -7.11
N PHE A 282 -20.12 9.92 -5.88
CA PHE A 282 -20.19 8.62 -5.21
C PHE A 282 -20.99 7.56 -6.00
N ALA A 283 -22.06 7.98 -6.69
CA ALA A 283 -22.95 7.06 -7.41
C ALA A 283 -22.26 6.36 -8.61
N GLU A 284 -21.10 6.87 -9.06
CA GLU A 284 -20.33 6.29 -10.15
C GLU A 284 -19.36 5.16 -9.69
N ILE A 285 -19.07 5.07 -8.38
CA ILE A 285 -18.12 4.08 -7.85
C ILE A 285 -18.52 2.64 -8.21
N PRO A 286 -19.78 2.21 -8.09
CA PRO A 286 -20.20 0.87 -8.49
C PRO A 286 -19.86 0.54 -9.94
N ALA A 287 -20.22 1.40 -10.89
CA ALA A 287 -19.92 1.19 -12.31
C ALA A 287 -18.42 1.17 -12.59
N PHE A 288 -17.65 2.07 -11.94
CA PHE A 288 -16.20 2.08 -12.03
C PHE A 288 -15.58 0.78 -11.50
N ALA A 289 -16.09 0.27 -10.37
CA ALA A 289 -15.61 -0.99 -9.76
C ALA A 289 -15.93 -2.21 -10.63
N GLU A 290 -17.02 -2.21 -11.40
CA GLU A 290 -17.32 -3.27 -12.35
C GLU A 290 -16.40 -3.24 -13.57
N GLU A 291 -16.04 -2.05 -14.05
CA GLU A 291 -15.28 -1.86 -15.28
C GLU A 291 -13.76 -1.99 -15.06
N PHE A 292 -13.21 -1.31 -14.04
CA PHE A 292 -11.77 -1.19 -13.85
C PHE A 292 -11.27 -1.92 -12.60
N PRO A 293 -10.25 -2.81 -12.72
CA PRO A 293 -9.58 -3.38 -11.55
C PRO A 293 -8.68 -2.32 -10.91
N PHE A 294 -8.97 -1.93 -9.67
CA PHE A 294 -8.15 -0.96 -8.91
C PHE A 294 -7.36 -1.62 -7.77
N THR A 295 -7.04 -2.87 -7.94
CA THR A 295 -6.08 -3.63 -7.14
C THR A 295 -5.33 -4.59 -8.05
N ILE A 296 -4.08 -4.87 -7.71
CA ILE A 296 -3.29 -5.91 -8.37
C ILE A 296 -3.14 -7.15 -7.48
N THR A 297 -3.47 -7.02 -6.18
CA THR A 297 -3.32 -8.09 -5.18
C THR A 297 -4.63 -8.82 -4.88
N GLY A 298 -5.77 -8.22 -5.20
CA GLY A 298 -7.09 -8.69 -4.78
C GLY A 298 -7.55 -8.04 -3.47
N GLY A 299 -6.88 -6.98 -3.03
CA GLY A 299 -7.23 -6.20 -1.84
C GLY A 299 -6.80 -6.86 -0.52
N LEU A 300 -6.74 -6.05 0.53
CA LEU A 300 -6.11 -6.38 1.80
C LEU A 300 -6.87 -7.39 2.68
N ASN A 301 -8.09 -7.74 2.31
CA ASN A 301 -8.79 -8.86 2.93
C ASN A 301 -8.30 -10.20 2.39
N LEU A 302 -8.32 -10.36 1.07
CA LEU A 302 -8.01 -11.62 0.38
C LEU A 302 -6.50 -11.87 0.33
N ALA A 303 -5.72 -10.88 -0.09
CA ALA A 303 -4.26 -10.94 -0.15
C ALA A 303 -3.59 -10.86 1.22
N LYS A 304 -4.38 -10.59 2.27
CA LYS A 304 -3.95 -10.30 3.63
C LYS A 304 -3.15 -9.01 3.76
N ALA A 305 -3.02 -8.49 4.97
CA ALA A 305 -2.42 -7.18 5.24
C ALA A 305 -1.39 -7.30 6.37
N PRO A 306 -0.10 -7.29 6.07
CA PRO A 306 0.94 -7.31 7.09
C PRO A 306 1.11 -5.91 7.73
N TRP A 307 0.03 -5.35 8.25
CA TRP A 307 -0.05 -4.11 9.02
C TRP A 307 0.82 -2.97 8.44
N ASN A 308 1.95 -2.63 9.12
CA ASN A 308 2.85 -1.57 8.66
C ASN A 308 3.56 -1.92 7.34
N ASN A 309 3.68 -3.20 7.02
CA ASN A 309 4.43 -3.71 5.88
C ASN A 309 3.57 -3.90 4.60
N THR A 310 2.30 -3.51 4.64
CA THR A 310 1.39 -3.68 3.51
C THR A 310 1.91 -3.03 2.23
N THR A 311 2.48 -1.84 2.30
CA THR A 311 3.00 -1.16 1.09
C THR A 311 4.30 -1.77 0.58
N VAL A 312 5.14 -2.38 1.44
CA VAL A 312 6.28 -3.20 0.97
C VAL A 312 5.76 -4.35 0.12
N GLN A 313 4.73 -5.06 0.61
CA GLN A 313 4.07 -6.15 -0.13
C GLN A 313 3.49 -5.67 -1.47
N THR A 314 2.79 -4.53 -1.47
CA THR A 314 2.18 -4.00 -2.69
C THR A 314 3.22 -3.54 -3.71
N LEU A 315 4.30 -2.88 -3.26
CA LEU A 315 5.40 -2.45 -4.14
C LEU A 315 6.14 -3.64 -4.75
N ALA A 316 6.38 -4.70 -3.97
CA ALA A 316 6.96 -5.94 -4.50
C ALA A 316 6.02 -6.59 -5.52
N SER A 317 4.73 -6.65 -5.23
CA SER A 317 3.72 -7.18 -6.17
C SER A 317 3.65 -6.35 -7.45
N MET A 318 3.70 -5.01 -7.37
CA MET A 318 3.69 -4.11 -8.52
C MET A 318 4.96 -4.28 -9.36
N PHE A 319 6.12 -4.38 -8.73
CA PHE A 319 7.39 -4.65 -9.41
C PHE A 319 7.33 -5.91 -10.26
N HIS A 320 6.81 -7.02 -9.72
CA HIS A 320 6.65 -8.26 -10.48
C HIS A 320 5.57 -8.18 -11.56
N ALA A 321 4.46 -7.49 -11.28
CA ALA A 321 3.38 -7.31 -12.26
C ALA A 321 3.85 -6.52 -13.49
N LEU A 322 4.64 -5.47 -13.31
CA LEU A 322 5.18 -4.65 -14.39
C LEU A 322 6.20 -5.39 -15.26
N LYS A 323 6.92 -6.36 -14.69
CA LYS A 323 7.86 -7.20 -15.45
C LYS A 323 7.21 -8.28 -16.31
N SER A 324 5.92 -8.52 -16.13
CA SER A 324 5.16 -9.44 -16.96
C SER A 324 4.95 -8.85 -18.36
N ASN A 325 5.35 -9.58 -19.41
CA ASN A 325 5.14 -9.15 -20.81
C ASN A 325 3.65 -9.00 -21.21
N GLN A 326 2.72 -9.29 -20.31
CA GLN A 326 1.27 -9.22 -20.54
C GLN A 326 0.62 -8.02 -19.83
N THR A 327 1.38 -7.25 -19.07
CA THR A 327 0.87 -6.12 -18.28
C THR A 327 1.31 -4.78 -18.87
N PRO A 328 0.57 -3.70 -18.56
CA PRO A 328 1.01 -2.34 -18.81
C PRO A 328 2.38 -2.04 -18.16
N ASN A 329 3.09 -1.04 -18.67
CA ASN A 329 4.42 -0.67 -18.16
C ASN A 329 4.40 0.47 -17.13
N ILE A 330 3.23 0.88 -16.67
CA ILE A 330 3.03 1.93 -15.65
C ILE A 330 2.21 1.34 -14.50
N GLY A 331 2.62 1.61 -13.26
CA GLY A 331 1.90 1.20 -12.06
C GLY A 331 1.77 2.32 -11.05
N GLY A 332 0.58 2.48 -10.47
CA GLY A 332 0.32 3.39 -9.36
C GLY A 332 0.05 2.61 -8.07
N VAL A 333 0.69 3.01 -6.98
CA VAL A 333 0.48 2.42 -5.66
C VAL A 333 0.08 3.50 -4.68
N HIS A 334 -1.11 3.33 -4.08
CA HIS A 334 -1.62 4.17 -3.00
C HIS A 334 -1.32 3.55 -1.65
N SER A 335 -0.99 4.39 -0.67
CA SER A 335 -0.71 3.99 0.70
C SER A 335 -1.25 4.97 1.72
N ILE A 336 -1.55 4.49 2.94
CA ILE A 336 -2.06 5.33 4.02
C ILE A 336 -1.34 5.09 5.35
N GLY A 337 -1.42 6.05 6.26
CA GLY A 337 -1.02 5.90 7.66
C GLY A 337 -2.25 5.81 8.56
N ALA A 338 -2.31 4.77 9.39
CA ALA A 338 -3.39 4.53 10.37
C ALA A 338 -4.81 4.78 9.80
N LEU A 339 -5.54 5.78 10.32
CA LEU A 339 -6.89 6.15 9.85
C LEU A 339 -6.88 6.99 8.55
N GLY A 340 -5.72 7.25 7.97
CA GLY A 340 -5.58 8.04 6.75
C GLY A 340 -5.14 9.50 6.98
N TYR A 341 -4.60 9.83 8.16
CA TYR A 341 -4.02 11.15 8.43
C TYR A 341 -2.84 11.48 7.51
N LEU A 342 -2.15 10.45 7.06
CA LEU A 342 -1.03 10.45 6.15
C LEU A 342 -1.40 9.62 4.93
N GLN A 343 -1.17 10.13 3.73
CA GLN A 343 -1.40 9.38 2.50
C GLN A 343 -0.25 9.59 1.52
N GLY A 344 0.00 8.58 0.70
CA GLY A 344 1.05 8.60 -0.29
C GLY A 344 0.64 7.94 -1.59
N PHE A 345 1.22 8.43 -2.66
CA PHE A 345 1.06 7.84 -3.99
C PHE A 345 2.40 7.79 -4.71
N THR A 346 2.71 6.64 -5.29
CA THR A 346 3.92 6.47 -6.10
C THR A 346 3.56 5.93 -7.48
N ILE A 347 4.31 6.38 -8.50
CA ILE A 347 4.20 5.91 -9.87
C ILE A 347 5.50 5.20 -10.23
N LEU A 348 5.37 3.93 -10.61
CA LEU A 348 6.44 3.11 -11.17
C LEU A 348 6.29 3.02 -12.69
N LYS A 349 7.42 3.01 -13.39
CA LYS A 349 7.46 2.85 -14.84
C LYS A 349 8.51 1.79 -15.19
N GLU A 350 8.07 0.74 -15.87
CA GLU A 350 9.00 -0.27 -16.39
C GLU A 350 9.71 0.27 -17.62
N ILE A 351 11.03 0.22 -17.60
CA ILE A 351 11.89 0.63 -18.70
C ILE A 351 12.81 -0.52 -19.10
N PRO A 352 13.12 -0.69 -20.41
CA PRO A 352 14.10 -1.70 -20.85
C PRO A 352 15.46 -1.46 -20.20
N ALA A 353 16.16 -2.53 -19.87
CA ALA A 353 17.56 -2.42 -19.47
C ALA A 353 18.40 -1.87 -20.63
N TYR A 354 19.38 -1.07 -20.29
CA TYR A 354 20.36 -0.58 -21.27
C TYR A 354 21.10 -1.79 -21.86
N GLN A 355 21.14 -1.85 -23.20
CA GLN A 355 21.92 -2.87 -23.93
C GLN A 355 23.39 -2.45 -24.04
#